data_c24ca2c21a4bb25d51745b34121ba1fb
#
_entry.id   c24ca2c21a4bb25d51745b34121ba1fb
#
_cell.length_a   1.000
_cell.length_b   1.000
_cell.length_c   1.000
_cell.angle_alpha   90.00
_cell.angle_beta   90.00
_cell.angle_gamma   90.00
#
_symmetry.space_group_name_H-M   'P 1'
#
loop_
_entity.id
_entity.type
_entity.pdbx_description
1 polymer ?
#
loop_
_entity_poly.entity_id
_entity_poly.type
_entity_poly.pdbx_seq_one_letter_code
_entity_poly.pdbx_strand_id
1 'polypeptide(L)' 'NGNVVPLLYSQYTKSLLSDIDSIEVDKIKVKGKEELITIYKPSFVS' A
#
# COMPACT_ATOMS: atom_id res chain seq x y z
N ASN A 1 17.40 8.58 8.54
CA ASN A 1 16.54 9.13 7.88
C ASN A 1 15.59 8.15 7.42
N GLY A 2 15.10 7.66 7.00
CA GLY A 2 14.28 6.64 6.50
C GLY A 2 13.00 6.35 7.24
N ASN A 3 12.56 7.22 8.10
CA ASN A 3 11.35 6.97 8.86
C ASN A 3 10.12 7.56 8.21
N VAL A 4 10.18 7.78 6.92
CA VAL A 4 9.05 8.35 6.20
C VAL A 4 8.14 7.22 5.76
N VAL A 5 6.87 7.30 6.13
CA VAL A 5 5.88 6.34 5.69
C VAL A 5 5.25 6.88 4.41
N PRO A 6 5.23 6.09 3.33
CA PRO A 6 4.63 6.56 2.09
C PRO A 6 3.13 6.78 2.27
N LEU A 7 2.59 7.75 1.53
CA LEU A 7 1.16 8.02 1.57
C LEU A 7 0.37 6.92 0.86
N LEU A 8 0.99 6.29 -0.11
CA LEU A 8 0.38 5.17 -0.83
C LEU A 8 1.41 4.07 -0.99
N TYR A 9 0.99 2.84 -0.82
CA TYR A 9 1.90 1.71 -0.99
C TYR A 9 1.11 0.46 -1.37
N SER A 10 1.82 -0.46 -1.99
CA SER A 10 1.20 -1.71 -2.43
C SER A 10 1.05 -2.68 -1.26
N GLN A 11 0.33 -3.76 -1.53
CA GLN A 11 0.14 -4.81 -0.54
C GLN A 11 1.46 -5.41 -0.08
N TYR A 12 2.46 -5.39 -0.91
CA TYR A 12 3.78 -5.91 -0.53
C TYR A 12 4.41 -5.04 0.53
N THR A 13 4.37 -3.74 0.34
CA THR A 13 4.89 -2.81 1.32
C THR A 13 4.06 -2.84 2.60
N LYS A 14 2.76 -3.04 2.47
CA LYS A 14 1.88 -3.17 3.63
C LYS A 14 2.35 -4.31 4.54
N SER A 15 2.78 -5.41 3.96
CA SER A 15 3.32 -6.53 4.73
C SER A 15 4.52 -6.12 5.55
N LEU A 16 5.33 -5.23 5.01
CA LEU A 16 6.52 -4.75 5.71
C LEU A 16 6.17 -3.76 6.81
N LEU A 17 5.02 -3.13 6.68
CA LEU A 17 4.55 -2.13 7.64
C LEU A 17 3.49 -2.74 8.56
N SER A 18 3.78 -3.89 9.12
CA SER A 18 2.81 -4.64 9.90
C SER A 18 2.33 -3.89 11.14
N ASP A 19 3.09 -2.93 11.62
CA ASP A 19 2.71 -2.15 12.80
C ASP A 19 1.81 -0.97 12.46
N ILE A 20 1.51 -0.79 11.20
CA ILE A 20 0.73 0.36 10.74
C ILE A 20 -0.58 -0.13 10.17
N ASP A 21 -1.69 0.42 10.69
CA ASP A 21 -3.00 0.14 10.12
C ASP A 21 -3.10 0.80 8.77
N SER A 22 -3.62 0.07 7.81
CA SER A 22 -3.72 0.54 6.44
C SER A 22 -5.16 0.45 5.96
N ILE A 23 -5.49 1.32 5.04
CA ILE A 23 -6.81 1.37 4.43
C ILE A 23 -6.65 1.11 2.95
N GLU A 24 -7.45 0.21 2.42
CA GLU A 24 -7.43 -0.06 0.98
C GLU A 24 -7.96 1.16 0.23
N VAL A 25 -7.19 1.62 -0.73
CA VAL A 25 -7.54 2.80 -1.51
C VAL A 25 -8.05 2.39 -2.89
N ASP A 26 -7.33 1.51 -3.55
CA ASP A 26 -7.65 1.16 -4.93
C ASP A 26 -6.98 -0.16 -5.29
N LYS A 27 -7.37 -0.68 -6.43
CA LYS A 27 -6.74 -1.87 -7.00
C LYS A 27 -6.36 -1.55 -8.42
N ILE A 28 -5.14 -1.90 -8.79
CA ILE A 28 -4.67 -1.65 -10.15
C ILE A 28 -4.23 -2.96 -10.76
N LYS A 29 -4.53 -3.11 -12.05
CA LYS A 29 -4.12 -4.28 -12.79
C LYS A 29 -2.75 -4.02 -13.39
N VAL A 30 -1.83 -4.92 -13.15
CA VAL A 30 -0.49 -4.80 -13.71
C VAL A 30 -0.54 -5.16 -15.18
N LYS A 31 -0.06 -4.25 -15.99
CA LYS A 31 -0.06 -4.46 -17.42
C LYS A 31 0.85 -5.63 -17.78
N GLY A 32 0.36 -6.50 -18.61
CA GLY A 32 1.12 -7.68 -19.02
C GLY A 32 1.01 -8.85 -18.06
N LYS A 33 0.29 -8.68 -16.96
CA LYS A 33 0.02 -9.76 -16.03
C LYS A 33 -1.44 -9.72 -15.64
N GLU A 34 -1.99 -10.88 -15.37
CA GLU A 34 -3.38 -10.94 -14.94
C GLU A 34 -3.44 -10.93 -13.42
N GLU A 35 -2.86 -9.90 -12.85
CA GLU A 35 -2.70 -9.76 -11.41
C GLU A 35 -3.20 -8.40 -10.97
N LEU A 36 -3.92 -8.35 -9.88
CA LEU A 36 -4.36 -7.09 -9.30
C LEU A 36 -3.51 -6.79 -8.08
N ILE A 37 -3.03 -5.57 -8.00
CA ILE A 37 -2.26 -5.12 -6.85
C ILE A 37 -3.10 -4.11 -6.09
N THR A 38 -3.30 -4.38 -4.81
CA THR A 38 -4.06 -3.48 -3.96
C THR A 38 -3.15 -2.37 -3.43
N ILE A 39 -3.64 -1.16 -3.52
CA ILE A 39 -2.92 0.01 -3.03
C ILE A 39 -3.53 0.43 -1.71
N TYR A 40 -2.70 0.71 -0.74
CA TYR A 40 -3.13 1.09 0.61
C TYR A 40 -2.57 2.45 0.99
N LYS A 41 -3.18 3.01 2.01
CA LYS A 41 -2.64 4.22 2.65
C LYS A 41 -2.67 3.99 4.16
N PRO A 42 -1.80 4.67 4.91
CA PRO A 42 -1.85 4.58 6.37
C PRO A 42 -3.16 5.14 6.89
N SER A 43 -3.69 4.55 7.94
CA SER A 43 -4.98 4.98 8.47
C SER A 43 -4.95 6.39 9.04
N PHE A 44 -3.77 6.88 9.40
CA PHE A 44 -3.65 8.24 9.94
C PHE A 44 -3.59 9.30 8.85
N VAL A 45 -3.60 8.89 7.59
CA VAL A 45 -3.66 9.82 6.46
C VAL A 45 -5.11 9.96 6.04
N SER A 46 -5.61 11.14 6.01
CA SER A 46 -7.00 11.40 5.62
C SER A 46 -7.11 12.10 4.27
#